data_387c495aaf711c65f59a70165f7cde69
#
_entry.id   387c495aaf711c65f59a70165f7cde69
#
_cell.length_a   1.000
_cell.length_b   1.000
_cell.length_c   1.000
_cell.angle_alpha   90.00
_cell.angle_beta   90.00
_cell.angle_gamma   90.00
#
_symmetry.space_group_name_H-M   'P 1'
#
loop_
_entity.id
_entity.type
_entity.pdbx_description
1 polymer ?
#
loop_
_entity_poly.entity_id
_entity_poly.type
_entity_poly.pdbx_seq_one_letter_code
_entity_poly.pdbx_strand_id
1 'polypeptide(L)'
;MYNRQYIESVRKEEPNTLYVIAGDMFRGSVIDSVYKGLSTIEIMNALAPDVVTIGNHEVDYGIAHLLFIEKCARFPIINANLYIKNTATRLFTPYKIFRVDGMNILFIGVITQDVINQTKSESLVGAFVDTAAAAAEIGKICNAHNSIDIDFTVILTHIGFEEDKHLARQLCLLYTS
;
A
#
# COMPACT_ATOMS: atom_id res chain seq x y z
N MET A 1 -21.22 -5.64 -8.23
CA MET A 1 -21.57 -5.38 -9.64
C MET A 1 -21.43 -3.89 -9.96
N TYR A 2 -22.01 -2.98 -9.18
CA TYR A 2 -21.94 -1.53 -9.44
C TYR A 2 -20.51 -0.95 -9.47
N ASN A 3 -19.62 -1.34 -8.56
CA ASN A 3 -18.26 -0.79 -8.49
C ASN A 3 -17.46 -1.07 -9.78
N ARG A 4 -17.55 -2.30 -10.33
CA ARG A 4 -16.87 -2.64 -11.56
C ARG A 4 -17.37 -1.80 -12.74
N GLN A 5 -18.70 -1.70 -12.90
CA GLN A 5 -19.32 -0.90 -13.97
C GLN A 5 -18.91 0.57 -13.86
N TYR A 6 -18.86 1.11 -12.63
CA TYR A 6 -18.42 2.49 -12.39
C TYR A 6 -16.95 2.68 -12.79
N ILE A 7 -16.05 1.80 -12.33
CA ILE A 7 -14.62 1.87 -12.67
C ILE A 7 -14.41 1.79 -14.18
N GLU A 8 -15.11 0.84 -14.85
CA GLU A 8 -15.04 0.68 -16.29
C GLU A 8 -15.60 1.91 -17.04
N SER A 9 -16.66 2.54 -16.54
CA SER A 9 -17.22 3.78 -17.09
C SER A 9 -16.21 4.93 -16.99
N VAL A 10 -15.66 5.15 -15.79
CA VAL A 10 -14.69 6.21 -15.56
C VAL A 10 -13.46 6.02 -16.45
N ARG A 11 -12.92 4.81 -16.54
CA ARG A 11 -11.75 4.52 -17.39
C ARG A 11 -12.01 4.73 -18.89
N LYS A 12 -13.27 4.59 -19.34
CA LYS A 12 -13.64 4.90 -20.74
C LYS A 12 -13.73 6.37 -21.02
N GLU A 13 -14.25 7.15 -20.06
CA GLU A 13 -14.42 8.57 -20.17
C GLU A 13 -13.09 9.31 -19.95
N GLU A 14 -12.28 8.80 -19.00
CA GLU A 14 -10.99 9.38 -18.58
C GLU A 14 -9.88 8.30 -18.65
N PRO A 15 -9.22 8.13 -19.80
CA PRO A 15 -8.21 7.07 -20.00
C PRO A 15 -7.02 7.17 -19.06
N ASN A 16 -6.74 8.36 -18.51
CA ASN A 16 -5.63 8.63 -17.58
C ASN A 16 -6.00 8.37 -16.11
N THR A 17 -7.03 7.56 -15.83
CA THR A 17 -7.49 7.22 -14.50
C THR A 17 -6.68 6.08 -13.90
N LEU A 18 -6.23 6.25 -12.64
CA LEU A 18 -5.66 5.21 -11.81
C LEU A 18 -6.63 4.85 -10.67
N TYR A 19 -6.92 3.57 -10.51
CA TYR A 19 -7.71 3.02 -9.41
C TYR A 19 -6.78 2.48 -8.33
N VAL A 20 -6.76 3.12 -7.17
CA VAL A 20 -5.87 2.80 -6.05
C VAL A 20 -6.65 2.41 -4.80
N ILE A 21 -6.05 1.57 -3.95
CA ILE A 21 -6.66 1.11 -2.69
C ILE A 21 -5.66 1.27 -1.56
N ALA A 22 -6.09 1.93 -0.50
CA ALA A 22 -5.29 2.26 0.67
C ALA A 22 -5.44 1.26 1.83
N GLY A 23 -5.50 -0.05 1.52
CA GLY A 23 -5.55 -1.12 2.51
C GLY A 23 -6.96 -1.51 3.00
N ASP A 24 -6.99 -2.44 3.96
CA ASP A 24 -8.20 -2.99 4.61
C ASP A 24 -9.20 -3.64 3.64
N MET A 25 -8.69 -4.48 2.76
CA MET A 25 -9.50 -5.22 1.80
C MET A 25 -10.18 -6.47 2.41
N PHE A 26 -9.65 -7.03 3.50
CA PHE A 26 -9.97 -8.38 3.98
C PHE A 26 -10.96 -8.44 5.13
N ARG A 27 -11.64 -7.36 5.46
CA ARG A 27 -12.62 -7.34 6.55
C ARG A 27 -13.98 -6.85 6.09
N GLY A 28 -15.03 -7.44 6.70
CA GLY A 28 -16.41 -6.94 6.58
C GLY A 28 -17.42 -7.94 6.06
N SER A 29 -17.01 -9.14 5.66
CA SER A 29 -17.95 -10.17 5.18
C SER A 29 -17.66 -11.56 5.73
N VAL A 30 -18.70 -12.40 5.78
CA VAL A 30 -18.56 -13.83 6.12
C VAL A 30 -17.65 -14.54 5.12
N ILE A 31 -17.62 -14.10 3.87
CA ILE A 31 -16.77 -14.66 2.82
C ILE A 31 -15.29 -14.48 3.16
N ASP A 32 -14.91 -13.32 3.71
CA ASP A 32 -13.52 -13.09 4.12
C ASP A 32 -13.09 -14.00 5.24
N SER A 33 -13.94 -14.19 6.25
CA SER A 33 -13.60 -15.06 7.39
C SER A 33 -13.52 -16.54 7.01
N VAL A 34 -14.33 -17.02 6.08
CA VAL A 34 -14.33 -18.42 5.60
C VAL A 34 -13.12 -18.69 4.71
N TYR A 35 -12.84 -17.81 3.75
CA TYR A 35 -11.78 -18.00 2.75
C TYR A 35 -10.53 -17.16 3.04
N LYS A 36 -10.47 -16.50 4.21
CA LYS A 36 -9.31 -15.73 4.70
C LYS A 36 -8.80 -14.73 3.67
N GLY A 37 -9.72 -13.99 3.03
CA GLY A 37 -9.39 -12.97 2.04
C GLY A 37 -9.20 -13.47 0.61
N LEU A 38 -9.14 -14.80 0.34
CA LEU A 38 -8.91 -15.30 -1.02
C LEU A 38 -10.04 -14.90 -1.97
N SER A 39 -11.31 -14.97 -1.52
CA SER A 39 -12.46 -14.54 -2.33
C SER A 39 -12.42 -13.04 -2.62
N THR A 40 -11.94 -12.24 -1.68
CA THR A 40 -11.75 -10.80 -1.86
C THR A 40 -10.69 -10.53 -2.93
N ILE A 41 -9.56 -11.25 -2.91
CA ILE A 41 -8.53 -11.11 -3.96
C ILE A 41 -9.08 -11.47 -5.34
N GLU A 42 -9.91 -12.51 -5.46
CA GLU A 42 -10.54 -12.85 -6.75
C GLU A 42 -11.47 -11.72 -7.25
N ILE A 43 -12.24 -11.12 -6.36
CA ILE A 43 -13.07 -9.94 -6.69
C ILE A 43 -12.17 -8.76 -7.09
N MET A 44 -11.10 -8.51 -6.34
CA MET A 44 -10.14 -7.45 -6.63
C MET A 44 -9.42 -7.66 -7.96
N ASN A 45 -9.05 -8.91 -8.29
CA ASN A 45 -8.50 -9.27 -9.59
C ASN A 45 -9.47 -8.92 -10.75
N ALA A 46 -10.78 -9.05 -10.51
CA ALA A 46 -11.80 -8.66 -11.50
C ALA A 46 -12.03 -7.14 -11.56
N LEU A 47 -11.79 -6.41 -10.47
CA LEU A 47 -11.86 -4.95 -10.42
C LEU A 47 -10.58 -4.29 -10.99
N ALA A 48 -9.47 -5.04 -10.99
CA ALA A 48 -8.18 -4.66 -11.53
C ALA A 48 -7.67 -3.29 -11.02
N PRO A 49 -7.42 -3.12 -9.70
CA PRO A 49 -6.77 -1.93 -9.21
C PRO A 49 -5.36 -1.79 -9.81
N ASP A 50 -4.91 -0.56 -10.01
CA ASP A 50 -3.58 -0.28 -10.56
C ASP A 50 -2.49 -0.47 -9.49
N VAL A 51 -2.78 -0.11 -8.23
CA VAL A 51 -1.89 -0.33 -7.09
C VAL A 51 -2.68 -0.36 -5.78
N VAL A 52 -2.19 -1.15 -4.84
CA VAL A 52 -2.78 -1.33 -3.52
C VAL A 52 -1.68 -1.24 -2.46
N THR A 53 -1.95 -0.62 -1.32
CA THR A 53 -1.15 -0.83 -0.10
C THR A 53 -1.89 -1.74 0.88
N ILE A 54 -1.22 -2.13 1.96
CA ILE A 54 -1.82 -2.94 3.02
C ILE A 54 -2.32 -2.08 4.17
N GLY A 55 -3.40 -2.53 4.82
CA GLY A 55 -3.88 -2.04 6.10
C GLY A 55 -3.59 -3.04 7.22
N ASN A 56 -4.20 -2.85 8.39
CA ASN A 56 -4.01 -3.75 9.53
C ASN A 56 -4.76 -5.08 9.36
N HIS A 57 -5.86 -5.11 8.63
CA HIS A 57 -6.65 -6.32 8.46
C HIS A 57 -6.06 -7.32 7.46
N GLU A 58 -5.14 -6.91 6.62
CA GLU A 58 -4.39 -7.80 5.74
C GLU A 58 -3.50 -8.78 6.52
N VAL A 59 -3.09 -8.43 7.74
CA VAL A 59 -2.27 -9.32 8.60
C VAL A 59 -3.07 -10.19 9.58
N ASP A 60 -4.39 -10.06 9.63
CA ASP A 60 -5.28 -10.79 10.56
C ASP A 60 -5.12 -12.33 10.48
N TYR A 61 -4.81 -12.85 9.32
CA TYR A 61 -4.60 -14.29 9.07
C TYR A 61 -3.12 -14.70 9.08
N GLY A 62 -2.24 -13.79 9.50
CA GLY A 62 -0.79 -14.02 9.62
C GLY A 62 -0.03 -13.75 8.34
N ILE A 63 1.28 -13.50 8.53
CA ILE A 63 2.17 -13.04 7.44
C ILE A 63 2.36 -14.10 6.35
N ALA A 64 2.47 -15.37 6.71
CA ALA A 64 2.60 -16.44 5.73
C ALA A 64 1.38 -16.49 4.78
N HIS A 65 0.18 -16.27 5.36
CA HIS A 65 -1.04 -16.19 4.57
C HIS A 65 -1.09 -14.92 3.71
N LEU A 66 -0.67 -13.78 4.23
CA LEU A 66 -0.59 -12.53 3.48
C LEU A 66 0.36 -12.66 2.27
N LEU A 67 1.51 -13.31 2.43
CA LEU A 67 2.43 -13.58 1.31
C LEU A 67 1.82 -14.54 0.27
N PHE A 68 1.02 -15.52 0.71
CA PHE A 68 0.27 -16.37 -0.20
C PHE A 68 -0.77 -15.56 -0.99
N ILE A 69 -1.54 -14.70 -0.31
CA ILE A 69 -2.52 -13.81 -0.92
C ILE A 69 -1.85 -12.85 -1.93
N GLU A 70 -0.68 -12.31 -1.61
CA GLU A 70 0.09 -11.46 -2.53
C GLU A 70 0.40 -12.19 -3.84
N LYS A 71 0.72 -13.50 -3.78
CA LYS A 71 0.95 -14.30 -4.98
C LYS A 71 -0.31 -14.59 -5.79
N CYS A 72 -1.49 -14.54 -5.17
CA CYS A 72 -2.77 -14.69 -5.85
C CYS A 72 -3.26 -13.39 -6.50
N ALA A 73 -2.75 -12.25 -6.06
CA ALA A 73 -3.10 -10.94 -6.60
C ALA A 73 -2.48 -10.73 -8.00
N ARG A 74 -3.28 -10.20 -8.94
CA ARG A 74 -2.86 -9.83 -10.30
C ARG A 74 -2.56 -8.34 -10.42
N PHE A 75 -2.47 -7.65 -9.31
CA PHE A 75 -2.17 -6.23 -9.18
C PHE A 75 -1.03 -6.03 -8.18
N PRO A 76 -0.25 -4.95 -8.28
CA PRO A 76 0.85 -4.71 -7.35
C PRO A 76 0.33 -4.34 -5.97
N ILE A 77 0.84 -5.05 -4.95
CA ILE A 77 0.70 -4.70 -3.55
C ILE A 77 2.04 -4.10 -3.11
N ILE A 78 2.04 -2.87 -2.63
CA ILE A 78 3.25 -2.14 -2.25
C ILE A 78 3.26 -1.78 -0.76
N ASN A 79 4.44 -1.90 -0.13
CA ASN A 79 4.67 -1.37 1.20
C ASN A 79 6.17 -1.14 1.44
N ALA A 80 6.54 0.08 1.83
CA ALA A 80 7.93 0.51 1.94
C ALA A 80 8.56 0.20 3.29
N ASN A 81 7.76 0.06 4.36
CA ASN A 81 8.26 0.03 5.73
C ASN A 81 7.91 -1.25 6.51
N LEU A 82 7.53 -2.31 5.83
CA LEU A 82 7.30 -3.62 6.42
C LEU A 82 8.50 -4.55 6.14
N TYR A 83 9.21 -4.93 7.19
CA TYR A 83 10.43 -5.72 7.10
C TYR A 83 10.31 -7.07 7.81
N ILE A 84 11.07 -8.05 7.35
CA ILE A 84 11.28 -9.30 8.09
C ILE A 84 12.15 -8.99 9.31
N LYS A 85 11.70 -9.42 10.48
CA LYS A 85 12.37 -9.16 11.77
C LYS A 85 13.84 -9.56 11.73
N ASN A 86 14.71 -8.71 12.26
CA ASN A 86 16.15 -8.88 12.28
C ASN A 86 16.84 -9.00 10.92
N THR A 87 16.18 -8.56 9.87
CA THR A 87 16.79 -8.47 8.52
C THR A 87 16.56 -7.08 7.94
N ALA A 88 17.29 -6.74 6.88
CA ALA A 88 17.02 -5.54 6.08
C ALA A 88 16.09 -5.84 4.88
N THR A 89 15.43 -7.00 4.88
CA THR A 89 14.61 -7.43 3.75
C THR A 89 13.17 -6.94 3.93
N ARG A 90 12.67 -6.16 2.99
CA ARG A 90 11.26 -5.78 2.92
C ARG A 90 10.39 -6.97 2.53
N LEU A 91 9.18 -7.03 3.07
CA LEU A 91 8.19 -8.05 2.70
C LEU A 91 7.58 -7.80 1.32
N PHE A 92 7.46 -6.54 0.92
CA PHE A 92 6.81 -6.14 -0.32
C PHE A 92 7.71 -5.23 -1.16
N THR A 93 7.39 -5.10 -2.43
CA THR A 93 7.91 -4.02 -3.27
C THR A 93 7.55 -2.68 -2.64
N PRO A 94 8.51 -1.77 -2.41
CA PRO A 94 8.24 -0.55 -1.65
C PRO A 94 7.44 0.50 -2.41
N TYR A 95 7.48 0.49 -3.74
CA TYR A 95 6.88 1.50 -4.59
C TYR A 95 6.49 0.93 -5.96
N LYS A 96 5.70 1.72 -6.70
CA LYS A 96 5.39 1.50 -8.12
C LYS A 96 5.43 2.84 -8.85
N ILE A 97 6.01 2.86 -10.04
CA ILE A 97 5.97 4.02 -10.93
C ILE A 97 5.00 3.73 -12.08
N PHE A 98 4.10 4.66 -12.35
CA PHE A 98 3.21 4.66 -13.50
C PHE A 98 3.57 5.80 -14.42
N ARG A 99 3.47 5.56 -15.72
CA ARG A 99 3.53 6.61 -16.71
C ARG A 99 2.14 6.87 -17.26
N VAL A 100 1.59 8.06 -16.96
CA VAL A 100 0.24 8.47 -17.33
C VAL A 100 0.33 9.81 -18.04
N ASP A 101 -0.14 9.88 -19.27
CA ASP A 101 -0.10 11.11 -20.10
C ASP A 101 1.29 11.77 -20.15
N GLY A 102 2.33 10.96 -20.25
CA GLY A 102 3.72 11.41 -20.27
C GLY A 102 4.34 11.68 -18.91
N MET A 103 3.55 11.81 -17.85
CA MET A 103 4.01 12.03 -16.47
C MET A 103 4.41 10.73 -15.77
N ASN A 104 5.48 10.77 -15.01
CA ASN A 104 5.92 9.69 -14.14
C ASN A 104 5.38 9.92 -12.73
N ILE A 105 4.51 9.03 -12.26
CA ILE A 105 3.87 9.10 -10.95
C ILE A 105 4.43 7.99 -10.07
N LEU A 106 5.11 8.36 -8.99
CA LEU A 106 5.68 7.44 -8.01
C LEU A 106 4.67 7.20 -6.89
N PHE A 107 4.24 5.94 -6.72
CA PHE A 107 3.41 5.51 -5.59
C PHE A 107 4.28 4.78 -4.56
N ILE A 108 4.15 5.17 -3.28
CA ILE A 108 4.84 4.54 -2.15
C ILE A 108 3.78 4.14 -1.11
N GLY A 109 3.78 2.87 -0.67
CA GLY A 109 2.86 2.39 0.36
C GLY A 109 3.52 2.44 1.74
N VAL A 110 2.82 2.91 2.77
CA VAL A 110 3.32 2.90 4.15
C VAL A 110 2.23 2.54 5.15
N ILE A 111 2.66 1.92 6.25
CA ILE A 111 1.83 1.59 7.41
C ILE A 111 2.58 1.95 8.68
N THR A 112 1.89 2.16 9.80
CA THR A 112 2.55 2.42 11.09
C THR A 112 2.47 1.23 12.04
N GLN A 113 3.35 1.22 13.05
CA GLN A 113 3.39 0.21 14.11
C GLN A 113 2.07 0.12 14.87
N ASP A 114 1.46 1.26 15.19
CA ASP A 114 0.24 1.30 16.01
C ASP A 114 -0.94 0.62 15.31
N VAL A 115 -1.01 0.74 13.98
CA VAL A 115 -2.02 0.06 13.17
C VAL A 115 -1.85 -1.45 13.25
N ILE A 116 -0.63 -1.96 13.28
CA ILE A 116 -0.36 -3.41 13.33
C ILE A 116 -0.37 -3.97 14.75
N ASN A 117 0.00 -3.18 15.76
CA ASN A 117 -0.13 -3.59 17.17
C ASN A 117 -1.57 -3.91 17.58
N GLN A 118 -2.55 -3.44 16.80
CA GLN A 118 -3.96 -3.78 16.98
C GLN A 118 -4.31 -5.19 16.47
N THR A 119 -3.40 -5.85 15.78
CA THR A 119 -3.61 -7.19 15.24
C THR A 119 -2.96 -8.25 16.14
N LYS A 120 -3.60 -9.42 16.25
CA LYS A 120 -3.12 -10.55 17.08
C LYS A 120 -1.93 -11.31 16.48
N SER A 121 -1.36 -10.84 15.40
CA SER A 121 -0.31 -11.53 14.63
C SER A 121 1.08 -11.16 15.14
N GLU A 122 1.50 -11.77 16.24
CA GLU A 122 2.61 -11.29 17.06
C GLU A 122 4.03 -11.71 16.66
N SER A 123 4.30 -12.68 15.81
CA SER A 123 5.60 -13.29 16.06
C SER A 123 6.66 -13.27 14.97
N LEU A 124 6.34 -12.97 13.73
CA LEU A 124 7.30 -13.18 12.64
C LEU A 124 7.71 -11.89 11.88
N VAL A 125 6.99 -10.82 12.08
CA VAL A 125 7.29 -9.54 11.42
C VAL A 125 7.49 -8.47 12.47
N GLY A 126 8.63 -7.94 12.53
CA GLY A 126 8.93 -6.81 13.39
C GLY A 126 10.01 -6.03 12.73
N ALA A 127 9.78 -4.88 12.54
CA ALA A 127 10.39 -3.60 12.44
C ALA A 127 9.41 -2.72 11.68
N PHE A 128 8.26 -2.57 12.28
CA PHE A 128 7.40 -1.46 11.91
C PHE A 128 8.14 -0.21 12.33
N VAL A 129 8.25 0.69 11.45
CA VAL A 129 8.97 1.91 11.65
C VAL A 129 7.95 2.95 12.07
N ASP A 130 8.24 3.69 13.13
CA ASP A 130 7.39 4.81 13.54
C ASP A 130 7.20 5.83 12.40
N THR A 131 6.33 6.81 12.56
CA THR A 131 6.02 7.78 11.50
C THR A 131 7.27 8.54 11.04
N ALA A 132 8.23 8.85 11.94
CA ALA A 132 9.48 9.53 11.58
C ALA A 132 10.36 8.65 10.69
N ALA A 133 10.43 7.37 11.00
CA ALA A 133 11.21 6.46 10.20
C ALA A 133 10.48 6.09 8.88
N ALA A 134 9.13 6.12 8.84
CA ALA A 134 8.38 6.03 7.59
C ALA A 134 8.71 7.20 6.66
N ALA A 135 8.77 8.43 7.18
CA ALA A 135 9.20 9.60 6.42
C ALA A 135 10.63 9.44 5.86
N ALA A 136 11.56 8.94 6.68
CA ALA A 136 12.93 8.67 6.24
C ALA A 136 13.00 7.59 5.12
N GLU A 137 12.18 6.54 5.20
CA GLU A 137 12.08 5.53 4.14
C GLU A 137 11.52 6.10 2.83
N ILE A 138 10.50 6.94 2.90
CA ILE A 138 9.96 7.68 1.75
C ILE A 138 11.07 8.54 1.14
N GLY A 139 11.80 9.31 1.95
CA GLY A 139 12.92 10.15 1.51
C GLY A 139 14.00 9.35 0.80
N LYS A 140 14.39 8.19 1.30
CA LYS A 140 15.36 7.29 0.63
C LYS A 140 14.86 6.82 -0.75
N ILE A 141 13.58 6.47 -0.85
CA ILE A 141 12.98 6.03 -2.12
C ILE A 141 12.97 7.18 -3.12
N CYS A 142 12.50 8.37 -2.72
CA CYS A 142 12.50 9.54 -3.59
C CYS A 142 13.92 9.90 -4.04
N ASN A 143 14.90 9.91 -3.14
CA ASN A 143 16.30 10.21 -3.47
C ASN A 143 16.92 9.18 -4.41
N ALA A 144 16.57 7.90 -4.27
CA ALA A 144 17.03 6.85 -5.18
C ALA A 144 16.51 7.03 -6.62
N HIS A 145 15.45 7.80 -6.80
CA HIS A 145 14.82 8.07 -8.10
C HIS A 145 15.06 9.49 -8.62
N ASN A 146 15.98 10.25 -8.02
CA ASN A 146 16.34 11.60 -8.47
C ASN A 146 16.85 11.67 -9.93
N SER A 147 17.31 10.55 -10.47
CA SER A 147 17.72 10.45 -11.89
C SER A 147 16.56 10.19 -12.85
N ILE A 148 15.38 9.85 -12.32
CA ILE A 148 14.13 9.71 -13.05
C ILE A 148 13.35 10.99 -12.82
N ASP A 149 12.83 11.58 -13.87
CA ASP A 149 11.97 12.76 -13.79
C ASP A 149 10.62 12.31 -13.22
N ILE A 150 10.44 12.43 -11.90
CA ILE A 150 9.19 12.11 -11.19
C ILE A 150 8.36 13.40 -11.10
N ASP A 151 7.23 13.42 -11.78
CA ASP A 151 6.31 14.57 -11.78
C ASP A 151 5.47 14.64 -10.51
N PHE A 152 5.02 13.48 -10.00
CA PHE A 152 4.21 13.38 -8.79
C PHE A 152 4.64 12.20 -7.92
N THR A 153 4.63 12.42 -6.60
CA THR A 153 4.75 11.34 -5.61
C THR A 153 3.45 11.22 -4.82
N VAL A 154 2.88 10.02 -4.82
CA VAL A 154 1.66 9.68 -4.10
C VAL A 154 2.00 8.70 -2.97
N ILE A 155 1.73 9.08 -1.73
CA ILE A 155 1.92 8.22 -0.58
C ILE A 155 0.58 7.57 -0.24
N LEU A 156 0.51 6.26 -0.36
CA LEU A 156 -0.65 5.47 0.05
C LEU A 156 -0.47 5.05 1.51
N THR A 157 -1.30 5.59 2.37
CA THR A 157 -1.24 5.38 3.82
C THR A 157 -2.47 4.66 4.34
N HIS A 158 -2.29 3.85 5.39
CA HIS A 158 -3.37 3.31 6.21
C HIS A 158 -3.03 3.50 7.68
N ILE A 159 -2.95 4.77 8.13
CA ILE A 159 -2.41 5.16 9.44
C ILE A 159 -3.33 6.10 10.23
N GLY A 160 -4.43 6.53 9.62
CA GLY A 160 -5.38 7.47 10.22
C GLY A 160 -5.02 8.93 9.95
N PHE A 161 -6.05 9.76 9.89
CA PHE A 161 -5.95 11.15 9.43
C PHE A 161 -4.97 12.04 10.22
N GLU A 162 -4.88 11.88 11.55
CA GLU A 162 -3.95 12.68 12.34
C GLU A 162 -2.49 12.30 12.07
N GLU A 163 -2.21 11.00 11.92
CA GLU A 163 -0.88 10.50 11.54
C GLU A 163 -0.53 10.89 10.10
N ASP A 164 -1.49 10.92 9.18
CA ASP A 164 -1.28 11.43 7.82
C ASP A 164 -0.82 12.88 7.83
N LYS A 165 -1.45 13.74 8.65
CA LYS A 165 -1.02 15.13 8.82
C LYS A 165 0.38 15.24 9.41
N HIS A 166 0.70 14.36 10.37
CA HIS A 166 2.02 14.34 10.99
C HIS A 166 3.10 13.91 9.99
N LEU A 167 2.85 12.83 9.25
CA LEU A 167 3.72 12.34 8.19
C LEU A 167 3.94 13.41 7.10
N ALA A 168 2.87 14.06 6.65
CA ALA A 168 2.96 15.11 5.64
C ALA A 168 3.85 16.28 6.09
N ARG A 169 3.75 16.71 7.36
CA ARG A 169 4.61 17.76 7.91
C ARG A 169 6.09 17.33 7.94
N GLN A 170 6.37 16.09 8.31
CA GLN A 170 7.73 15.55 8.30
C GLN A 170 8.32 15.51 6.89
N LEU A 171 7.51 15.08 5.90
CA LEU A 171 7.94 15.05 4.50
C LEU A 171 8.21 16.47 3.97
N CYS A 172 7.37 17.45 4.27
CA CYS A 172 7.61 18.83 3.89
C CYS A 172 8.93 19.37 4.45
N LEU A 173 9.29 19.02 5.69
CA LEU A 173 10.56 19.42 6.31
C LEU A 173 11.79 18.78 5.64
N LEU A 174 11.64 17.56 5.10
CA LEU A 174 12.72 16.88 4.38
C LEU A 174 13.01 17.48 2.99
N TYR A 175 12.03 18.15 2.37
CA TYR A 175 12.15 18.70 1.02
C TYR A 175 12.36 20.22 0.98
N THR A 176 12.30 20.90 2.13
CA THR A 176 12.47 22.36 2.22
C THR A 176 13.82 22.79 2.84
N SER A 177 14.70 21.85 3.13
CA SER A 177 16.03 22.11 3.74
C SER A 177 17.17 21.93 2.74
#